data_ce71995b596849aae06e91ce1a0e8576
#
_entry.id   ce71995b596849aae06e91ce1a0e8576
#
_cell.length_a   1.000
_cell.length_b   1.000
_cell.length_c   1.000
_cell.angle_alpha   90.00
_cell.angle_beta   90.00
_cell.angle_gamma   90.00
#
_symmetry.space_group_name_H-M   'P 1'
#
loop_
_entity.id
_entity.type
_entity.pdbx_description
1 polymer ?
#
loop_
_entity_poly.entity_id
_entity_poly.type
_entity_poly.pdbx_seq_one_letter_code
_entity_poly.pdbx_strand_id
1 'polypeptide(L)'
;MKKSIGAILALTSAAVLAACNNNGNVSVPGQGQNCGGPPSSNQLEVLWPIPNTKKAPPNVGNIYVSTKGTLPPSNSFNFYIVQSNGASTFTSTFYGISESAIPTPHAKPTYSNPTYYASSLPSSYIIGPKQPVSIFWNDGGTGCSPHVLVSSFTTK
;
A
#
# COMPACT_ATOMS: atom_id res chain seq x y z
N MET A 1 -34.76 27.00 49.32
CA MET A 1 -34.36 25.68 48.87
C MET A 1 -34.71 25.53 47.37
N LYS A 2 -33.76 25.71 46.49
CA LYS A 2 -33.93 25.50 45.07
C LYS A 2 -33.02 24.36 44.65
N LYS A 3 -33.60 23.23 44.18
CA LYS A 3 -32.88 22.07 43.65
C LYS A 3 -32.63 22.30 42.18
N SER A 4 -31.37 22.37 41.79
CA SER A 4 -30.94 22.34 40.36
C SER A 4 -30.84 20.90 39.91
N ILE A 5 -31.58 20.56 38.86
CA ILE A 5 -31.51 19.28 38.16
C ILE A 5 -30.49 19.45 37.05
N GLY A 6 -29.32 18.81 37.15
CA GLY A 6 -28.31 18.76 36.10
C GLY A 6 -28.71 17.74 35.03
N ALA A 7 -28.85 18.20 33.80
CA ALA A 7 -29.07 17.34 32.65
C ALA A 7 -27.71 16.73 32.22
N ILE A 8 -27.62 15.41 32.29
CA ILE A 8 -26.47 14.64 31.74
C ILE A 8 -26.73 14.45 30.26
N LEU A 9 -25.94 15.13 29.45
CA LEU A 9 -25.88 14.86 27.99
C LEU A 9 -25.05 13.60 27.74
N ALA A 10 -25.70 12.49 27.39
CA ALA A 10 -25.03 11.30 26.93
C ALA A 10 -24.61 11.49 25.47
N LEU A 11 -23.30 11.66 25.24
CA LEU A 11 -22.73 11.55 23.89
C LEU A 11 -22.70 10.09 23.48
N THR A 12 -23.59 9.68 22.59
CA THR A 12 -23.51 8.40 21.89
C THR A 12 -22.50 8.49 20.78
N SER A 13 -21.31 7.94 21.00
CA SER A 13 -20.31 7.73 19.95
C SER A 13 -20.81 6.65 19.00
N ALA A 14 -21.27 7.04 17.82
CA ALA A 14 -21.55 6.11 16.73
C ALA A 14 -20.23 5.55 16.20
N ALA A 15 -19.90 4.31 16.55
CA ALA A 15 -18.83 3.55 15.93
C ALA A 15 -19.26 3.22 14.50
N VAL A 16 -18.65 3.87 13.50
CA VAL A 16 -18.81 3.50 12.09
C VAL A 16 -17.97 2.25 11.85
N LEU A 17 -18.63 1.08 11.87
CA LEU A 17 -18.03 -0.16 11.38
C LEU A 17 -17.93 -0.07 9.87
N ALA A 18 -16.72 0.10 9.35
CA ALA A 18 -16.44 -0.04 7.94
C ALA A 18 -16.69 -1.51 7.54
N ALA A 19 -17.77 -1.77 6.83
CA ALA A 19 -18.04 -3.06 6.23
C ALA A 19 -17.06 -3.29 5.08
N CYS A 20 -16.07 -4.16 5.27
CA CYS A 20 -15.24 -4.69 4.20
C CYS A 20 -16.11 -5.60 3.34
N ASN A 21 -16.50 -5.15 2.17
CA ASN A 21 -17.16 -5.98 1.17
C ASN A 21 -16.09 -6.81 0.46
N ASN A 22 -16.29 -8.13 0.33
CA ASN A 22 -15.34 -9.12 -0.22
C ASN A 22 -14.95 -8.92 -1.70
N ASN A 23 -15.34 -7.80 -2.32
CA ASN A 23 -15.01 -7.45 -3.70
C ASN A 23 -13.95 -6.35 -3.84
N GLY A 24 -13.18 -6.05 -2.80
CA GLY A 24 -12.07 -5.09 -2.88
C GLY A 24 -12.47 -3.62 -3.03
N ASN A 25 -13.74 -3.29 -3.05
CA ASN A 25 -14.24 -1.92 -3.11
C ASN A 25 -14.50 -1.40 -1.69
N VAL A 26 -13.69 -0.50 -1.22
CA VAL A 26 -13.93 0.24 0.03
C VAL A 26 -14.78 1.47 -0.31
N SER A 27 -16.07 1.42 -0.01
CA SER A 27 -16.95 2.59 -0.11
C SER A 27 -16.78 3.47 1.12
N VAL A 28 -16.24 4.65 0.95
CA VAL A 28 -16.20 5.68 2.01
C VAL A 28 -17.50 6.49 1.94
N PRO A 29 -18.29 6.60 3.05
CA PRO A 29 -19.50 7.40 3.05
C PRO A 29 -19.17 8.87 2.74
N GLY A 30 -19.75 9.40 1.66
CA GLY A 30 -19.61 10.81 1.24
C GLY A 30 -18.72 11.06 0.03
N GLN A 31 -18.07 10.03 -0.53
CA GLN A 31 -17.35 10.15 -1.80
C GLN A 31 -17.97 9.21 -2.84
N GLY A 32 -18.61 9.79 -3.85
CA GLY A 32 -19.31 9.05 -4.91
C GLY A 32 -18.38 8.40 -5.97
N GLN A 33 -17.14 8.06 -5.63
CA GLN A 33 -16.21 7.39 -6.52
C GLN A 33 -15.90 6.00 -5.99
N ASN A 34 -16.14 4.98 -6.82
CA ASN A 34 -15.62 3.64 -6.60
C ASN A 34 -14.10 3.68 -6.76
N CYS A 35 -13.39 3.81 -5.65
CA CYS A 35 -11.95 3.65 -5.64
C CYS A 35 -11.64 2.19 -5.87
N GLY A 36 -11.07 1.84 -7.03
CA GLY A 36 -10.58 0.49 -7.30
C GLY A 36 -9.53 0.13 -6.26
N GLY A 37 -9.78 -0.90 -5.46
CA GLY A 37 -8.78 -1.45 -4.57
C GLY A 37 -7.62 -2.09 -5.36
N PRO A 38 -6.50 -2.41 -4.70
CA PRO A 38 -5.45 -3.20 -5.33
C PRO A 38 -6.03 -4.53 -5.80
N PRO A 39 -5.43 -5.13 -6.83
CA PRO A 39 -5.68 -6.53 -7.13
C PRO A 39 -5.55 -7.34 -5.84
N SER A 40 -6.39 -8.37 -5.68
CA SER A 40 -6.31 -9.25 -4.52
C SER A 40 -4.89 -9.83 -4.37
N SER A 41 -4.51 -10.25 -3.16
CA SER A 41 -3.16 -10.80 -2.88
C SER A 41 -2.79 -12.02 -3.74
N ASN A 42 -3.79 -12.71 -4.32
CA ASN A 42 -3.55 -13.76 -5.30
C ASN A 42 -3.37 -13.25 -6.75
N GLN A 43 -3.33 -11.95 -6.96
CA GLN A 43 -3.16 -11.30 -8.26
C GLN A 43 -1.96 -10.34 -8.30
N LEU A 44 -1.56 -9.76 -7.16
CA LEU A 44 -0.40 -8.87 -7.03
C LEU A 44 0.28 -9.10 -5.69
N GLU A 45 1.58 -9.34 -5.72
CA GLU A 45 2.41 -9.49 -4.53
C GLU A 45 3.69 -8.67 -4.65
N VAL A 46 4.09 -8.03 -3.56
CA VAL A 46 5.41 -7.40 -3.44
C VAL A 46 6.42 -8.50 -3.11
N LEU A 47 7.47 -8.60 -3.90
CA LEU A 47 8.50 -9.63 -3.76
C LEU A 47 9.76 -9.10 -3.08
N TRP A 48 10.11 -7.86 -3.37
CA TRP A 48 11.29 -7.23 -2.80
C TRP A 48 11.08 -5.71 -2.68
N PRO A 49 11.44 -5.09 -1.55
CA PRO A 49 11.94 -5.74 -0.34
C PRO A 49 10.96 -6.80 0.20
N ILE A 50 11.52 -7.86 0.80
CA ILE A 50 10.70 -8.97 1.32
C ILE A 50 9.67 -8.42 2.32
N PRO A 51 8.37 -8.69 2.13
CA PRO A 51 7.32 -8.23 3.03
C PRO A 51 7.59 -8.62 4.49
N ASN A 52 7.34 -7.70 5.41
CA ASN A 52 7.51 -7.87 6.85
C ASN A 52 8.95 -8.15 7.31
N THR A 53 9.95 -8.05 6.43
CA THR A 53 11.35 -8.19 6.87
C THR A 53 11.77 -7.01 7.74
N LYS A 54 12.66 -7.28 8.70
CA LYS A 54 13.35 -6.25 9.51
C LYS A 54 14.81 -6.05 9.07
N LYS A 55 15.17 -6.57 7.90
CA LYS A 55 16.55 -6.63 7.40
C LYS A 55 16.69 -6.19 5.95
N ALA A 56 15.75 -5.38 5.44
CA ALA A 56 15.91 -4.82 4.11
C ALA A 56 17.17 -3.94 4.06
N PRO A 57 17.90 -3.90 2.94
CA PRO A 57 19.02 -2.98 2.82
C PRO A 57 18.52 -1.53 2.91
N PRO A 58 19.32 -0.60 3.43
CA PRO A 58 19.03 0.82 3.26
C PRO A 58 19.16 1.19 1.76
N ASN A 59 18.58 2.32 1.37
CA ASN A 59 18.61 2.80 -0.02
C ASN A 59 17.99 1.83 -1.04
N VAL A 60 16.81 1.32 -0.70
CA VAL A 60 15.99 0.57 -1.66
C VAL A 60 15.71 1.46 -2.87
N GLY A 61 16.28 1.11 -4.02
CA GLY A 61 16.11 1.89 -5.25
C GLY A 61 14.92 1.45 -6.10
N ASN A 62 14.44 0.23 -5.91
CA ASN A 62 13.32 -0.34 -6.65
C ASN A 62 12.39 -1.12 -5.73
N ILE A 63 11.11 -1.18 -6.13
CA ILE A 63 10.13 -2.12 -5.59
C ILE A 63 9.86 -3.16 -6.68
N TYR A 64 9.94 -4.44 -6.32
CA TYR A 64 9.69 -5.54 -7.24
C TYR A 64 8.40 -6.25 -6.87
N VAL A 65 7.58 -6.49 -7.87
CA VAL A 65 6.29 -7.14 -7.71
C VAL A 65 6.10 -8.26 -8.71
N SER A 66 5.21 -9.18 -8.38
CA SER A 66 4.66 -10.11 -9.34
C SER A 66 3.17 -9.92 -9.49
N THR A 67 2.64 -10.29 -10.65
CA THR A 67 1.21 -10.31 -10.91
C THR A 67 0.79 -11.62 -11.56
N LYS A 68 -0.44 -12.03 -11.30
CA LYS A 68 -1.11 -13.06 -12.09
C LYS A 68 -1.83 -12.37 -13.25
N GLY A 69 -1.15 -12.30 -14.40
CA GLY A 69 -1.65 -11.55 -15.56
C GLY A 69 -0.98 -10.18 -15.70
N THR A 70 -1.60 -9.32 -16.50
CA THR A 70 -1.03 -8.01 -16.83
C THR A 70 -1.41 -6.98 -15.77
N LEU A 71 -0.47 -6.13 -15.39
CA LEU A 71 -0.76 -4.95 -14.57
C LEU A 71 -1.74 -4.02 -15.30
N PRO A 72 -2.60 -3.32 -14.55
CA PRO A 72 -3.32 -2.19 -15.10
C PRO A 72 -2.35 -1.16 -15.72
N PRO A 73 -2.81 -0.31 -16.65
CA PRO A 73 -1.95 0.73 -17.21
C PRO A 73 -1.32 1.60 -16.11
N SER A 74 -0.05 1.96 -16.30
CA SER A 74 0.75 2.70 -15.29
C SER A 74 0.18 4.08 -14.91
N ASN A 75 -0.72 4.64 -15.71
CA ASN A 75 -1.42 5.88 -15.41
C ASN A 75 -2.68 5.71 -14.54
N SER A 76 -3.10 4.48 -14.28
CA SER A 76 -4.30 4.18 -13.49
C SER A 76 -4.03 3.89 -12.01
N PHE A 77 -2.76 3.70 -11.63
CA PHE A 77 -2.37 3.48 -10.24
C PHE A 77 -0.92 3.90 -9.99
N ASN A 78 -0.57 4.00 -8.72
CA ASN A 78 0.81 4.16 -8.26
C ASN A 78 0.99 3.50 -6.89
N PHE A 79 2.25 3.32 -6.47
CA PHE A 79 2.55 3.02 -5.08
C PHE A 79 2.89 4.31 -4.35
N TYR A 80 2.27 4.49 -3.20
CA TYR A 80 2.63 5.51 -2.23
C TYR A 80 3.47 4.88 -1.14
N ILE A 81 4.71 5.33 -1.03
CA ILE A 81 5.70 4.78 -0.11
C ILE A 81 5.96 5.79 1.01
N VAL A 82 5.81 5.35 2.26
CA VAL A 82 5.94 6.21 3.43
C VAL A 82 6.92 5.61 4.43
N GLN A 83 7.88 6.40 4.87
CA GLN A 83 8.76 6.08 6.00
C GLN A 83 8.15 6.53 7.32
N SER A 84 8.48 5.89 8.42
CA SER A 84 7.98 6.24 9.75
C SER A 84 8.36 7.67 10.21
N ASN A 85 9.38 8.27 9.62
CA ASN A 85 9.77 9.66 9.85
C ASN A 85 8.91 10.68 9.07
N GLY A 86 7.90 10.22 8.32
CA GLY A 86 7.01 11.05 7.51
C GLY A 86 7.49 11.31 6.08
N ALA A 87 8.72 10.95 5.72
CA ALA A 87 9.16 11.07 4.34
C ALA A 87 8.37 10.13 3.43
N SER A 88 7.90 10.64 2.30
CA SER A 88 7.06 9.87 1.38
C SER A 88 7.36 10.17 -0.08
N THR A 89 7.01 9.25 -0.95
CA THR A 89 7.12 9.39 -2.40
C THR A 89 6.08 8.52 -3.11
N PHE A 90 5.91 8.78 -4.41
CA PHE A 90 5.12 7.94 -5.30
C PHE A 90 6.00 7.30 -6.36
N THR A 91 5.59 6.11 -6.82
CA THR A 91 6.15 5.49 -8.02
C THR A 91 5.03 4.93 -8.88
N SER A 92 5.01 5.33 -10.14
CA SER A 92 3.94 4.98 -11.09
C SER A 92 4.45 4.27 -12.33
N THR A 93 5.76 4.25 -12.55
CA THR A 93 6.34 3.60 -13.73
C THR A 93 6.74 2.18 -13.38
N PHE A 94 6.08 1.22 -14.01
CA PHE A 94 6.38 -0.21 -13.89
C PHE A 94 6.90 -0.72 -15.23
N TYR A 95 7.98 -1.47 -15.19
CA TYR A 95 8.55 -2.12 -16.38
C TYR A 95 8.72 -3.62 -16.14
N GLY A 96 8.44 -4.40 -17.20
CA GLY A 96 8.57 -5.87 -17.14
C GLY A 96 10.02 -6.30 -16.99
N ILE A 97 10.24 -7.31 -16.17
CA ILE A 97 11.57 -7.87 -15.91
C ILE A 97 11.51 -9.41 -15.89
N SER A 98 12.67 -10.07 -15.87
CA SER A 98 12.77 -11.48 -15.52
C SER A 98 12.90 -11.66 -14.00
N GLU A 99 12.50 -12.83 -13.48
CA GLU A 99 12.68 -13.16 -12.05
C GLU A 99 14.15 -13.03 -11.62
N SER A 100 15.08 -13.41 -12.49
CA SER A 100 16.53 -13.32 -12.22
C SER A 100 17.05 -11.90 -11.98
N ALA A 101 16.29 -10.87 -12.36
CA ALA A 101 16.64 -9.48 -12.09
C ALA A 101 16.23 -9.02 -10.67
N ILE A 102 15.46 -9.82 -9.92
CA ILE A 102 15.04 -9.50 -8.56
C ILE A 102 16.18 -9.82 -7.59
N PRO A 103 16.56 -8.91 -6.69
CA PRO A 103 17.60 -9.17 -5.69
C PRO A 103 17.26 -10.40 -4.83
N THR A 104 18.25 -11.22 -4.54
CA THR A 104 18.11 -12.40 -3.67
C THR A 104 18.59 -12.10 -2.27
N PRO A 105 17.91 -12.61 -1.23
CA PRO A 105 16.65 -13.36 -1.30
C PRO A 105 15.44 -12.45 -1.57
N HIS A 106 14.42 -12.99 -2.24
CA HIS A 106 13.11 -12.34 -2.42
C HIS A 106 11.97 -13.31 -2.08
N ALA A 107 10.76 -12.77 -1.86
CA ALA A 107 9.58 -13.58 -1.67
C ALA A 107 9.22 -14.32 -2.97
N LYS A 108 8.59 -15.48 -2.84
CA LYS A 108 8.10 -16.26 -3.99
C LYS A 108 6.61 -15.99 -4.17
N PRO A 109 6.16 -15.81 -5.43
CA PRO A 109 4.73 -15.70 -5.71
C PRO A 109 3.96 -16.94 -5.25
N THR A 110 2.75 -16.74 -4.75
CA THR A 110 1.86 -17.82 -4.28
C THR A 110 1.03 -18.43 -5.42
N TYR A 111 1.07 -17.84 -6.62
CA TYR A 111 0.33 -18.29 -7.81
C TYR A 111 1.26 -18.76 -8.94
N SER A 112 0.71 -19.54 -9.86
CA SER A 112 1.42 -20.04 -11.03
C SER A 112 1.53 -18.98 -12.14
N ASN A 113 2.56 -19.09 -12.97
CA ASN A 113 2.81 -18.24 -14.14
C ASN A 113 2.83 -16.72 -13.80
N PRO A 114 3.66 -16.29 -12.83
CA PRO A 114 3.77 -14.89 -12.50
C PRO A 114 4.41 -14.09 -13.62
N THR A 115 3.95 -12.86 -13.80
CA THR A 115 4.66 -11.82 -14.55
C THR A 115 5.33 -10.89 -13.57
N TYR A 116 6.58 -10.52 -13.83
CA TYR A 116 7.39 -9.73 -12.91
C TYR A 116 7.57 -8.30 -13.39
N TYR A 117 7.53 -7.37 -12.46
CA TYR A 117 7.72 -5.95 -12.72
C TYR A 117 8.62 -5.31 -11.66
N ALA A 118 9.32 -4.26 -12.09
CA ALA A 118 10.03 -3.38 -11.18
C ALA A 118 9.50 -1.95 -11.31
N SER A 119 9.52 -1.22 -10.22
CA SER A 119 9.22 0.20 -10.17
C SER A 119 10.32 0.94 -9.43
N SER A 120 10.94 1.91 -10.10
CA SER A 120 12.05 2.67 -9.53
C SER A 120 11.55 3.78 -8.61
N LEU A 121 12.19 3.90 -7.45
CA LEU A 121 12.02 5.04 -6.58
C LEU A 121 12.80 6.23 -7.12
N PRO A 122 12.32 7.47 -6.93
CA PRO A 122 13.09 8.65 -7.27
C PRO A 122 14.46 8.65 -6.57
N SER A 123 15.53 9.01 -7.29
CA SER A 123 16.90 9.02 -6.73
C SER A 123 17.07 9.97 -5.53
N SER A 124 16.20 10.96 -5.42
CA SER A 124 16.14 11.88 -4.28
C SER A 124 15.47 11.28 -3.04
N TYR A 125 14.77 10.15 -3.19
CA TYR A 125 14.08 9.48 -2.07
C TYR A 125 14.99 8.46 -1.42
N ILE A 126 15.57 8.83 -0.29
CA ILE A 126 16.51 8.00 0.45
C ILE A 126 15.80 7.35 1.62
N ILE A 127 15.89 6.03 1.71
CA ILE A 127 15.44 5.27 2.87
C ILE A 127 16.65 5.05 3.78
N GLY A 128 16.62 5.68 4.95
CA GLY A 128 17.66 5.53 5.94
C GLY A 128 17.71 4.15 6.60
N PRO A 129 18.73 3.90 7.45
CA PRO A 129 18.79 2.67 8.24
C PRO A 129 17.73 2.66 9.34
N LYS A 130 17.29 1.46 9.73
CA LYS A 130 16.31 1.21 10.81
C LYS A 130 14.96 1.92 10.61
N GLN A 131 14.60 2.20 9.35
CA GLN A 131 13.34 2.86 9.02
C GLN A 131 12.24 1.84 8.70
N PRO A 132 11.13 1.82 9.46
CA PRO A 132 9.89 1.20 9.01
C PRO A 132 9.35 1.93 7.78
N VAL A 133 8.99 1.15 6.76
CA VAL A 133 8.46 1.64 5.48
C VAL A 133 7.17 0.91 5.17
N SER A 134 6.16 1.65 4.77
CA SER A 134 4.89 1.12 4.29
C SER A 134 4.72 1.42 2.81
N ILE A 135 4.23 0.45 2.05
CA ILE A 135 3.91 0.56 0.63
C ILE A 135 2.40 0.45 0.50
N PHE A 136 1.77 1.49 -0.02
CA PHE A 136 0.35 1.54 -0.25
C PHE A 136 0.04 1.54 -1.74
N TRP A 137 -1.02 0.84 -2.11
CA TRP A 137 -1.66 0.99 -3.40
C TRP A 137 -2.47 2.28 -3.41
N ASN A 138 -2.33 3.04 -4.49
CA ASN A 138 -3.15 4.20 -4.77
C ASN A 138 -3.58 4.12 -6.24
N ASP A 139 -4.87 4.12 -6.50
CA ASP A 139 -5.45 3.93 -7.83
C ASP A 139 -5.37 5.16 -8.75
N GLY A 140 -4.56 6.16 -8.40
CA GLY A 140 -4.31 7.32 -9.24
C GLY A 140 -5.51 8.23 -9.47
N GLY A 141 -6.71 7.85 -9.01
CA GLY A 141 -7.90 8.67 -9.07
C GLY A 141 -7.84 9.87 -8.15
N THR A 142 -8.21 11.05 -8.65
CA THR A 142 -8.35 12.24 -7.80
C THR A 142 -9.46 12.02 -6.78
N GLY A 143 -9.12 11.92 -5.52
CA GLY A 143 -10.07 11.79 -4.42
C GLY A 143 -10.23 10.40 -3.81
N CYS A 144 -9.49 9.41 -4.28
CA CYS A 144 -9.43 8.11 -3.64
C CYS A 144 -8.49 8.13 -2.42
N SER A 145 -9.07 8.15 -1.23
CA SER A 145 -8.41 7.97 0.06
C SER A 145 -9.32 7.05 0.89
N PRO A 146 -8.81 6.02 1.57
CA PRO A 146 -7.42 5.85 1.98
C PRO A 146 -6.62 4.96 1.01
N HIS A 147 -5.29 5.11 1.04
CA HIS A 147 -4.35 4.21 0.41
C HIS A 147 -4.45 2.81 1.05
N VAL A 148 -4.48 1.76 0.24
CA VAL A 148 -4.54 0.38 0.75
C VAL A 148 -3.12 -0.14 0.98
N LEU A 149 -2.80 -0.53 2.21
CA LEU A 149 -1.51 -1.13 2.54
C LEU A 149 -1.34 -2.46 1.80
N VAL A 150 -0.30 -2.56 0.96
CA VAL A 150 0.02 -3.79 0.22
C VAL A 150 1.28 -4.48 0.74
N SER A 151 2.19 -3.75 1.36
CA SER A 151 3.41 -4.31 1.96
C SER A 151 4.02 -3.36 2.97
N SER A 152 4.87 -3.91 3.84
CA SER A 152 5.74 -3.15 4.75
C SER A 152 7.06 -3.87 4.95
N PHE A 153 8.11 -3.14 5.33
CA PHE A 153 9.40 -3.67 5.70
C PHE A 153 10.15 -2.70 6.63
N THR A 154 11.24 -3.14 7.21
CA THR A 154 12.16 -2.28 7.98
C THR A 154 13.57 -2.47 7.46
N THR A 155 14.31 -1.40 7.26
CA THR A 155 15.72 -1.44 6.87
C THR A 155 16.60 -1.87 8.04
N LYS A 156 17.76 -2.50 7.76
CA LYS A 156 18.74 -2.89 8.77
C LYS A 156 19.63 -1.72 9.22
#